data_6bd303322ab1a07720976b172f8a1aec
#
_entry.id   6bd303322ab1a07720976b172f8a1aec
#
_cell.length_a   1.000
_cell.length_b   1.000
_cell.length_c   1.000
_cell.angle_alpha   90.00
_cell.angle_beta   90.00
_cell.angle_gamma   90.00
#
_symmetry.space_group_name_H-M   'P 1'
#
loop_
_entity.id
_entity.type
_entity.pdbx_description
1 polymer ?
#
loop_
_entity_poly.entity_id
_entity_poly.type
_entity_poly.pdbx_seq_one_letter_code
_entity_poly.pdbx_strand_id
1 'polypeptide(L)'
;DSSDNIPGVPGIGDKTAAKLLQAYGNLEGIYEHVDDLKGKQKERMVDNKDMAFLSREVATIVCDLDFPLDLEECCFPSFDPERVTEAFKKVQFNAHLSRVLKLVGRELEKKAAPLSWEPVVTGSQADALVDAAVARGETVGVAFVEPEQASLFNVDLTCAVSTTQGTALYEDEGGPAAFARIVAAGSFAALDVKHAVHRVYPADTSEPALASDDDLMGMRAFDLGLAGYVLNSSVTEYSYDALLDAYCGGVLPETK
;
A
#
# COMPACT_ATOMS: atom_id res chain seq x y z
N ASP A 1 -25.27 1.61 25.20
CA ASP A 1 -23.97 1.77 24.53
C ASP A 1 -24.18 2.36 23.13
N SER A 2 -23.70 3.57 22.93
CA SER A 2 -23.89 4.27 21.65
C SER A 2 -23.08 3.67 20.51
N SER A 3 -21.98 2.99 20.80
CA SER A 3 -21.14 2.33 19.80
C SER A 3 -21.87 1.16 19.15
N ASP A 4 -22.64 0.43 19.96
CA ASP A 4 -23.36 -0.77 19.51
C ASP A 4 -24.84 -0.49 19.20
N ASN A 5 -25.22 0.80 19.20
CA ASN A 5 -26.60 1.24 19.00
C ASN A 5 -27.61 0.63 20.00
N ILE A 6 -27.15 0.38 21.24
CA ILE A 6 -28.01 -0.09 22.34
C ILE A 6 -28.52 1.13 23.10
N PRO A 7 -29.84 1.46 23.03
CA PRO A 7 -30.34 2.75 23.46
C PRO A 7 -30.32 2.95 24.98
N GLY A 8 -30.53 1.91 25.78
CA GLY A 8 -30.61 2.02 27.23
C GLY A 8 -31.77 2.93 27.69
N VAL A 9 -31.58 3.53 28.86
CA VAL A 9 -32.53 4.55 29.41
C VAL A 9 -31.97 5.95 29.17
N PRO A 10 -32.60 6.80 28.35
CA PRO A 10 -32.11 8.13 28.02
C PRO A 10 -31.83 8.98 29.27
N GLY A 11 -30.61 9.49 29.37
CA GLY A 11 -30.19 10.34 30.51
C GLY A 11 -29.85 9.59 31.80
N ILE A 12 -29.75 8.25 31.75
CA ILE A 12 -29.12 7.43 32.78
C ILE A 12 -27.76 6.96 32.22
N GLY A 13 -26.70 7.62 32.58
CA GLY A 13 -25.34 7.24 32.21
C GLY A 13 -24.70 6.35 33.26
N ASP A 14 -23.47 5.87 32.96
CA ASP A 14 -22.71 4.87 33.72
C ASP A 14 -22.67 5.16 35.24
N LYS A 15 -22.38 6.40 35.64
CA LYS A 15 -22.30 6.77 37.05
C LYS A 15 -23.65 6.64 37.78
N THR A 16 -24.75 6.94 37.09
CA THR A 16 -26.08 6.84 37.66
C THR A 16 -26.54 5.39 37.70
N ALA A 17 -26.31 4.63 36.62
CA ALA A 17 -26.62 3.23 36.55
C ALA A 17 -25.86 2.43 37.64
N ALA A 18 -24.55 2.70 37.82
CA ALA A 18 -23.75 2.04 38.85
C ALA A 18 -24.30 2.30 40.26
N LYS A 19 -24.73 3.52 40.57
CA LYS A 19 -25.35 3.85 41.88
C LYS A 19 -26.66 3.11 42.09
N LEU A 20 -27.49 3.03 41.05
CA LEU A 20 -28.76 2.32 41.13
C LEU A 20 -28.55 0.81 41.33
N LEU A 21 -27.64 0.23 40.61
CA LEU A 21 -27.30 -1.19 40.75
C LEU A 21 -26.67 -1.50 42.11
N GLN A 22 -25.82 -0.62 42.64
CA GLN A 22 -25.30 -0.76 44.02
C GLN A 22 -26.35 -0.70 45.07
N ALA A 23 -27.40 0.15 44.89
CA ALA A 23 -28.46 0.30 45.86
C ALA A 23 -29.52 -0.84 45.79
N TYR A 24 -29.84 -1.31 44.59
CA TYR A 24 -30.96 -2.21 44.37
C TYR A 24 -30.56 -3.57 43.77
N GLY A 25 -29.28 -3.82 43.56
CA GLY A 25 -28.69 -5.11 43.14
C GLY A 25 -28.74 -5.37 41.65
N ASN A 26 -29.92 -5.38 41.04
CA ASN A 26 -30.13 -5.67 39.62
C ASN A 26 -31.21 -4.76 39.01
N LEU A 27 -31.48 -4.95 37.72
CA LEU A 27 -32.47 -4.14 36.99
C LEU A 27 -33.86 -4.36 37.51
N GLU A 28 -34.23 -5.59 37.85
CA GLU A 28 -35.53 -5.92 38.48
C GLU A 28 -35.70 -5.20 39.80
N GLY A 29 -34.70 -5.27 40.69
CA GLY A 29 -34.72 -4.57 41.99
C GLY A 29 -34.85 -3.06 41.88
N ILE A 30 -34.26 -2.44 40.85
CA ILE A 30 -34.47 -1.01 40.58
C ILE A 30 -35.93 -0.73 40.23
N TYR A 31 -36.58 -1.56 39.44
CA TYR A 31 -37.98 -1.37 39.06
C TYR A 31 -38.98 -1.75 40.15
N GLU A 32 -38.66 -2.67 41.04
CA GLU A 32 -39.43 -2.95 42.25
C GLU A 32 -39.46 -1.74 43.23
N HIS A 33 -38.36 -0.98 43.24
CA HIS A 33 -38.20 0.17 44.09
C HIS A 33 -38.21 1.49 43.30
N VAL A 34 -38.82 1.52 42.13
CA VAL A 34 -38.86 2.71 41.26
C VAL A 34 -39.52 3.93 41.93
N ASP A 35 -40.43 3.65 42.88
CA ASP A 35 -41.14 4.67 43.65
C ASP A 35 -40.22 5.43 44.63
N ASP A 36 -39.10 4.86 45.03
CA ASP A 36 -38.09 5.51 45.87
C ASP A 36 -37.26 6.55 45.11
N LEU A 37 -37.26 6.45 43.76
CA LEU A 37 -36.57 7.40 42.90
C LEU A 37 -37.34 8.74 42.84
N LYS A 38 -36.62 9.84 42.64
CA LYS A 38 -37.19 11.20 42.66
C LYS A 38 -37.01 11.95 41.34
N GLY A 39 -37.98 12.81 41.04
CA GLY A 39 -37.91 13.74 39.92
C GLY A 39 -37.69 13.08 38.56
N LYS A 40 -36.91 13.71 37.68
CA LYS A 40 -36.66 13.25 36.31
C LYS A 40 -36.03 11.86 36.19
N GLN A 41 -35.37 11.40 37.24
CA GLN A 41 -34.80 10.04 37.23
C GLN A 41 -35.91 8.98 37.31
N LYS A 42 -36.92 9.18 38.17
CA LYS A 42 -38.08 8.29 38.24
C LYS A 42 -38.85 8.28 36.92
N GLU A 43 -39.19 9.48 36.41
CA GLU A 43 -39.91 9.61 35.12
C GLU A 43 -39.21 8.85 34.01
N ARG A 44 -37.89 9.07 33.82
CA ARG A 44 -37.10 8.40 32.78
C ARG A 44 -37.07 6.87 32.93
N MET A 45 -36.94 6.37 34.15
CA MET A 45 -36.96 4.94 34.43
C MET A 45 -38.33 4.33 34.10
N VAL A 46 -39.42 4.98 34.53
CA VAL A 46 -40.78 4.51 34.27
C VAL A 46 -41.12 4.51 32.78
N ASP A 47 -40.85 5.63 32.10
CA ASP A 47 -41.20 5.82 30.68
C ASP A 47 -40.40 4.91 29.76
N ASN A 48 -39.19 4.47 30.15
CA ASN A 48 -38.31 3.66 29.33
C ASN A 48 -38.07 2.25 29.88
N LYS A 49 -39.02 1.70 30.63
CA LYS A 49 -38.90 0.38 31.24
C LYS A 49 -38.60 -0.71 30.20
N ASP A 50 -39.42 -0.78 29.17
CA ASP A 50 -39.31 -1.81 28.14
C ASP A 50 -37.98 -1.68 27.39
N MET A 51 -37.54 -0.44 27.14
CA MET A 51 -36.26 -0.17 26.51
C MET A 51 -35.07 -0.60 27.38
N ALA A 52 -35.16 -0.47 28.69
CA ALA A 52 -34.13 -0.93 29.63
C ALA A 52 -33.96 -2.46 29.58
N PHE A 53 -35.07 -3.21 29.60
CA PHE A 53 -35.04 -4.65 29.55
C PHE A 53 -34.58 -5.15 28.18
N LEU A 54 -35.09 -4.58 27.09
CA LEU A 54 -34.64 -4.88 25.73
C LEU A 54 -33.12 -4.63 25.57
N SER A 55 -32.63 -3.50 26.06
CA SER A 55 -31.19 -3.18 25.99
C SER A 55 -30.33 -4.18 26.75
N ARG A 56 -30.80 -4.67 27.90
CA ARG A 56 -30.13 -5.74 28.64
C ARG A 56 -30.13 -7.05 27.86
N GLU A 57 -31.26 -7.43 27.27
CA GLU A 57 -31.37 -8.65 26.47
C GLU A 57 -30.40 -8.62 25.28
N VAL A 58 -30.38 -7.50 24.55
CA VAL A 58 -29.46 -7.32 23.40
C VAL A 58 -28.00 -7.30 23.85
N ALA A 59 -27.68 -6.72 25.01
CA ALA A 59 -26.32 -6.66 25.54
C ALA A 59 -25.84 -7.98 26.17
N THR A 60 -26.75 -8.92 26.46
CA THR A 60 -26.41 -10.18 27.11
C THR A 60 -25.90 -11.20 26.10
N ILE A 61 -24.69 -11.67 26.31
CA ILE A 61 -24.07 -12.70 25.47
C ILE A 61 -24.79 -14.03 25.69
N VAL A 62 -25.22 -14.64 24.60
CA VAL A 62 -25.81 -16.01 24.60
C VAL A 62 -24.66 -17.00 24.67
N CYS A 63 -24.63 -17.80 25.76
CA CYS A 63 -23.56 -18.76 26.05
C CYS A 63 -23.97 -20.24 25.88
N ASP A 64 -25.20 -20.49 25.54
CA ASP A 64 -25.81 -21.83 25.46
C ASP A 64 -26.24 -22.18 24.02
N LEU A 65 -25.60 -21.60 23.03
CA LEU A 65 -25.82 -21.97 21.63
C LEU A 65 -25.39 -23.42 21.40
N ASP A 66 -26.28 -24.21 20.80
CA ASP A 66 -25.93 -25.53 20.29
C ASP A 66 -25.09 -25.39 19.03
N PHE A 67 -23.78 -25.34 19.24
CA PHE A 67 -22.76 -25.10 18.20
C PHE A 67 -21.80 -26.29 18.17
N PRO A 68 -21.80 -27.11 17.11
CA PRO A 68 -20.87 -28.23 16.98
C PRO A 68 -19.45 -27.68 16.79
N LEU A 69 -18.66 -27.67 17.85
CA LEU A 69 -17.25 -27.26 17.84
C LEU A 69 -16.38 -28.47 18.11
N ASP A 70 -15.59 -28.87 17.11
CA ASP A 70 -14.51 -29.83 17.28
C ASP A 70 -13.19 -29.06 17.58
N LEU A 71 -12.73 -29.17 18.82
CA LEU A 71 -11.51 -28.50 19.25
C LEU A 71 -10.25 -29.06 18.58
N GLU A 72 -10.27 -30.32 18.13
CA GLU A 72 -9.13 -30.92 17.42
C GLU A 72 -9.00 -30.33 16.01
N GLU A 73 -10.13 -30.06 15.35
CA GLU A 73 -10.13 -29.36 14.07
C GLU A 73 -9.70 -27.88 14.17
N CYS A 74 -9.82 -27.28 15.35
CA CYS A 74 -9.39 -25.92 15.63
C CYS A 74 -7.88 -25.80 15.96
N CYS A 75 -7.14 -26.91 16.01
CA CYS A 75 -5.72 -26.88 16.32
C CYS A 75 -4.92 -26.14 15.21
N PHE A 76 -4.18 -25.13 15.64
CA PHE A 76 -3.25 -24.42 14.77
C PHE A 76 -1.86 -25.07 14.84
N PRO A 77 -1.13 -25.25 13.72
CA PRO A 77 -1.41 -24.81 12.36
C PRO A 77 -1.87 -25.98 11.44
N SER A 78 -3.16 -26.21 11.33
CA SER A 78 -3.72 -27.26 10.48
C SER A 78 -4.39 -26.74 9.21
N PHE A 79 -3.76 -25.79 8.52
CA PHE A 79 -4.31 -25.26 7.29
C PHE A 79 -3.44 -25.61 6.08
N ASP A 80 -4.05 -25.71 4.90
CA ASP A 80 -3.38 -25.88 3.63
C ASP A 80 -2.78 -24.54 3.16
N PRO A 81 -1.45 -24.41 3.08
CA PRO A 81 -0.80 -23.17 2.69
C PRO A 81 -1.17 -22.71 1.28
N GLU A 82 -1.48 -23.62 0.36
CA GLU A 82 -1.82 -23.27 -1.02
C GLU A 82 -3.21 -22.61 -1.06
N ARG A 83 -4.18 -23.19 -0.38
CA ARG A 83 -5.53 -22.62 -0.27
C ARG A 83 -5.53 -21.26 0.44
N VAL A 84 -4.72 -21.11 1.48
CA VAL A 84 -4.56 -19.82 2.16
C VAL A 84 -3.94 -18.80 1.22
N THR A 85 -2.90 -19.18 0.47
CA THR A 85 -2.26 -18.30 -0.52
C THR A 85 -3.26 -17.82 -1.57
N GLU A 86 -4.07 -18.72 -2.12
CA GLU A 86 -5.10 -18.34 -3.09
C GLU A 86 -6.17 -17.41 -2.49
N ALA A 87 -6.63 -17.71 -1.27
CA ALA A 87 -7.62 -16.89 -0.60
C ALA A 87 -7.11 -15.48 -0.31
N PHE A 88 -5.88 -15.36 0.18
CA PHE A 88 -5.26 -14.06 0.47
C PHE A 88 -4.98 -13.25 -0.81
N LYS A 89 -4.57 -13.91 -1.89
CA LYS A 89 -4.40 -13.26 -3.20
C LYS A 89 -5.71 -12.69 -3.74
N LYS A 90 -6.82 -13.42 -3.60
CA LYS A 90 -8.15 -12.96 -4.03
C LYS A 90 -8.59 -11.67 -3.33
N VAL A 91 -8.21 -11.48 -2.07
CA VAL A 91 -8.53 -10.29 -1.28
C VAL A 91 -7.37 -9.30 -1.20
N GLN A 92 -6.28 -9.54 -1.95
CA GLN A 92 -5.08 -8.69 -2.03
C GLN A 92 -4.35 -8.48 -0.67
N PHE A 93 -4.43 -9.44 0.24
CA PHE A 93 -3.79 -9.38 1.57
C PHE A 93 -2.33 -9.86 1.55
N ASN A 94 -1.53 -9.36 0.62
CA ASN A 94 -0.16 -9.83 0.40
C ASN A 94 0.76 -9.64 1.62
N ALA A 95 0.65 -8.52 2.32
CA ALA A 95 1.44 -8.25 3.53
C ALA A 95 1.15 -9.25 4.67
N HIS A 96 -0.11 -9.69 4.80
CA HIS A 96 -0.50 -10.66 5.80
C HIS A 96 -0.14 -12.10 5.42
N LEU A 97 -0.13 -12.41 4.12
CA LEU A 97 0.21 -13.74 3.61
C LEU A 97 1.61 -14.18 4.06
N SER A 98 2.62 -13.32 3.91
CA SER A 98 3.99 -13.62 4.34
C SER A 98 4.09 -13.94 5.84
N ARG A 99 3.30 -13.23 6.68
CA ARG A 99 3.25 -13.47 8.14
C ARG A 99 2.61 -14.81 8.46
N VAL A 100 1.51 -15.16 7.79
CA VAL A 100 0.79 -16.41 8.01
C VAL A 100 1.64 -17.61 7.57
N LEU A 101 2.30 -17.53 6.42
CA LEU A 101 3.17 -18.62 5.94
C LEU A 101 4.38 -18.85 6.85
N LYS A 102 4.95 -17.80 7.44
CA LYS A 102 6.03 -17.93 8.44
C LYS A 102 5.60 -18.73 9.68
N LEU A 103 4.33 -18.65 10.08
CA LEU A 103 3.82 -19.42 11.23
C LEU A 103 3.85 -20.94 11.00
N VAL A 104 3.81 -21.39 9.75
CA VAL A 104 3.91 -22.80 9.37
C VAL A 104 5.31 -23.20 8.88
N GLY A 105 6.32 -22.34 9.11
CA GLY A 105 7.69 -22.59 8.69
C GLY A 105 7.90 -22.59 7.18
N ARG A 106 6.97 -21.99 6.41
CA ARG A 106 7.10 -21.78 4.96
C ARG A 106 7.36 -20.31 4.67
N GLU A 107 8.30 -20.05 3.81
CA GLU A 107 8.46 -18.75 3.17
C GLU A 107 7.71 -18.77 1.84
N LEU A 108 7.19 -17.60 1.43
CA LEU A 108 6.73 -17.43 0.05
C LEU A 108 7.93 -17.75 -0.84
N GLU A 109 7.85 -18.82 -1.63
CA GLU A 109 8.82 -19.02 -2.70
C GLU A 109 8.66 -17.81 -3.63
N LYS A 110 9.57 -16.87 -3.51
CA LYS A 110 9.73 -15.83 -4.51
C LYS A 110 10.21 -16.54 -5.77
N LYS A 111 9.29 -16.93 -6.65
CA LYS A 111 9.60 -17.31 -8.02
C LYS A 111 10.04 -16.07 -8.77
N ALA A 112 11.15 -15.49 -8.32
CA ALA A 112 11.81 -14.44 -9.05
C ALA A 112 12.55 -15.12 -10.20
N ALA A 113 12.06 -14.97 -11.42
CA ALA A 113 12.93 -15.16 -12.55
C ALA A 113 14.09 -14.15 -12.37
N PRO A 114 15.35 -14.58 -12.45
CA PRO A 114 16.47 -13.65 -12.34
C PRO A 114 16.31 -12.61 -13.45
N LEU A 115 16.22 -11.33 -13.04
CA LEU A 115 16.22 -10.24 -13.99
C LEU A 115 17.62 -10.18 -14.59
N SER A 116 17.71 -10.22 -15.90
CA SER A 116 18.96 -10.01 -16.61
C SER A 116 18.98 -8.60 -17.17
N TRP A 117 19.96 -7.80 -16.73
CA TRP A 117 20.24 -6.45 -17.26
C TRP A 117 21.56 -6.42 -18.05
N GLU A 118 22.18 -7.59 -18.22
CA GLU A 118 23.42 -7.73 -18.99
C GLU A 118 23.12 -7.86 -20.49
N PRO A 119 24.03 -7.35 -21.35
CA PRO A 119 25.28 -6.68 -20.98
C PRO A 119 25.06 -5.23 -20.51
N VAL A 120 25.90 -4.78 -19.56
CA VAL A 120 26.02 -3.35 -19.17
C VAL A 120 27.14 -2.72 -19.98
N VAL A 121 26.85 -1.61 -20.66
CA VAL A 121 27.80 -0.90 -21.52
C VAL A 121 27.86 0.59 -21.15
N THR A 122 29.03 1.20 -21.36
CA THR A 122 29.30 2.61 -21.05
C THR A 122 29.91 3.34 -22.25
N GLY A 123 29.99 4.67 -22.16
CA GLY A 123 30.61 5.51 -23.19
C GLY A 123 29.96 5.35 -24.57
N SER A 124 30.76 5.31 -25.62
CA SER A 124 30.26 5.21 -27.01
C SER A 124 29.43 3.95 -27.31
N GLN A 125 29.62 2.87 -26.56
CA GLN A 125 28.81 1.67 -26.68
C GLN A 125 27.41 1.89 -26.08
N ALA A 126 27.31 2.67 -25.00
CA ALA A 126 26.03 3.08 -24.43
C ALA A 126 25.23 3.92 -25.42
N ASP A 127 25.85 4.91 -26.06
CA ASP A 127 25.21 5.74 -27.08
C ASP A 127 24.71 4.89 -28.25
N ALA A 128 25.55 3.99 -28.77
CA ALA A 128 25.18 3.11 -29.88
C ALA A 128 24.00 2.19 -29.51
N LEU A 129 23.95 1.70 -28.28
CA LEU A 129 22.86 0.86 -27.80
C LEU A 129 21.53 1.64 -27.72
N VAL A 130 21.57 2.84 -27.14
CA VAL A 130 20.40 3.72 -27.02
C VAL A 130 19.89 4.15 -28.38
N ASP A 131 20.76 4.63 -29.28
CA ASP A 131 20.39 5.08 -30.61
C ASP A 131 19.80 3.94 -31.45
N ALA A 132 20.34 2.72 -31.32
CA ALA A 132 19.77 1.55 -31.96
C ALA A 132 18.39 1.17 -31.39
N ALA A 133 18.14 1.30 -30.09
CA ALA A 133 16.85 1.05 -29.48
C ALA A 133 15.81 2.09 -29.93
N VAL A 134 16.17 3.38 -29.96
CA VAL A 134 15.33 4.47 -30.48
C VAL A 134 14.99 4.23 -31.95
N ALA A 135 15.97 3.87 -32.79
CA ALA A 135 15.76 3.59 -34.21
C ALA A 135 14.80 2.39 -34.45
N ARG A 136 14.77 1.42 -33.55
CA ARG A 136 13.82 0.30 -33.59
C ARG A 136 12.42 0.66 -33.11
N GLY A 137 12.23 1.87 -32.56
CA GLY A 137 10.96 2.28 -31.92
C GLY A 137 10.66 1.54 -30.62
N GLU A 138 11.71 1.07 -29.95
CA GLU A 138 11.61 0.36 -28.67
C GLU A 138 11.24 1.32 -27.54
N THR A 139 10.41 0.86 -26.59
CA THR A 139 10.20 1.57 -25.34
C THR A 139 11.32 1.20 -24.37
N VAL A 140 12.16 2.14 -24.02
CA VAL A 140 13.30 1.93 -23.14
C VAL A 140 12.95 2.27 -21.70
N GLY A 141 13.52 1.54 -20.74
CA GLY A 141 13.43 1.89 -19.31
C GLY A 141 14.48 2.95 -18.98
N VAL A 142 14.08 4.00 -18.26
CA VAL A 142 15.01 5.07 -17.86
C VAL A 142 14.95 5.26 -16.35
N ALA A 143 16.12 5.27 -15.71
CA ALA A 143 16.26 5.57 -14.29
C ALA A 143 17.41 6.54 -14.06
N PHE A 144 17.15 7.56 -13.25
CA PHE A 144 18.16 8.45 -12.71
C PHE A 144 18.37 8.12 -11.23
N VAL A 145 19.62 7.88 -10.86
CA VAL A 145 20.00 7.57 -9.48
C VAL A 145 20.78 8.75 -8.93
N GLU A 146 20.26 9.31 -7.84
CA GLU A 146 20.96 10.34 -7.08
C GLU A 146 21.87 9.66 -6.06
N PRO A 147 23.13 10.12 -5.89
CA PRO A 147 24.00 9.58 -4.86
C PRO A 147 23.38 9.83 -3.47
N GLU A 148 23.45 8.84 -2.57
CA GLU A 148 22.90 8.93 -1.20
C GLU A 148 23.44 10.12 -0.38
N GLN A 149 24.57 10.70 -0.80
CA GLN A 149 25.17 11.89 -0.23
C GLN A 149 25.44 12.91 -1.34
N ALA A 150 24.39 13.55 -1.83
CA ALA A 150 24.55 14.74 -2.67
C ALA A 150 25.22 15.83 -1.83
N SER A 151 26.52 16.02 -2.00
CA SER A 151 27.18 17.21 -1.51
C SER A 151 26.94 18.36 -2.48
N LEU A 152 26.91 19.60 -1.98
CA LEU A 152 26.81 20.84 -2.80
C LEU A 152 27.84 20.94 -3.95
N PHE A 153 28.80 20.01 -4.03
CA PHE A 153 29.94 20.05 -4.94
C PHE A 153 30.11 18.80 -5.81
N ASN A 154 29.24 17.76 -5.64
CA ASN A 154 29.38 16.53 -6.41
C ASN A 154 27.97 15.95 -6.67
N VAL A 155 27.40 16.25 -7.81
CA VAL A 155 26.16 15.67 -8.31
C VAL A 155 26.55 14.75 -9.46
N ASP A 156 27.21 13.62 -9.15
CA ASP A 156 27.43 12.57 -10.13
C ASP A 156 26.10 11.83 -10.33
N LEU A 157 25.32 12.33 -11.28
CA LEU A 157 24.03 11.76 -11.62
C LEU A 157 24.25 10.54 -12.51
N THR A 158 23.96 9.36 -11.98
CA THR A 158 23.98 8.14 -12.77
C THR A 158 22.66 7.97 -13.50
N CYS A 159 22.71 7.83 -14.81
CA CYS A 159 21.56 7.50 -15.66
C CYS A 159 21.72 6.09 -16.23
N ALA A 160 20.70 5.26 -16.03
CA ALA A 160 20.61 3.94 -16.63
C ALA A 160 19.49 3.91 -17.66
N VAL A 161 19.80 3.41 -18.86
CA VAL A 161 18.82 3.18 -19.93
C VAL A 161 18.81 1.71 -20.26
N SER A 162 17.71 1.03 -19.94
CA SER A 162 17.51 -0.40 -20.19
C SER A 162 16.79 -0.61 -21.51
N THR A 163 17.31 -1.52 -22.33
CA THR A 163 16.77 -1.93 -23.62
C THR A 163 16.58 -3.44 -23.65
N THR A 164 15.95 -3.98 -24.67
CA THR A 164 15.84 -5.44 -24.88
C THR A 164 17.19 -6.13 -25.14
N GLN A 165 18.26 -5.38 -25.44
CA GLN A 165 19.58 -5.91 -25.77
C GLN A 165 20.65 -5.66 -24.70
N GLY A 166 20.31 -4.95 -23.62
CA GLY A 166 21.21 -4.65 -22.52
C GLY A 166 20.92 -3.30 -21.88
N THR A 167 21.82 -2.87 -21.02
CA THR A 167 21.69 -1.63 -20.26
C THR A 167 22.85 -0.70 -20.56
N ALA A 168 22.54 0.53 -20.97
CA ALA A 168 23.49 1.62 -21.09
C ALA A 168 23.59 2.35 -19.74
N LEU A 169 24.80 2.58 -19.24
CA LEU A 169 25.06 3.27 -17.99
C LEU A 169 25.89 4.54 -18.28
N TYR A 170 25.43 5.66 -17.74
CA TYR A 170 26.06 6.97 -17.83
C TYR A 170 26.33 7.49 -16.42
N GLU A 171 27.60 7.76 -16.11
CA GLU A 171 28.06 8.26 -14.82
C GLU A 171 28.41 9.76 -14.88
N ASP A 172 28.04 10.44 -15.96
CA ASP A 172 28.36 11.81 -16.27
C ASP A 172 27.20 12.57 -16.92
N GLU A 173 27.49 13.78 -17.43
CA GLU A 173 26.53 14.61 -18.16
C GLU A 173 25.99 13.95 -19.47
N GLY A 174 26.57 12.86 -19.91
CA GLY A 174 26.08 12.09 -21.05
C GLY A 174 24.70 11.49 -20.83
N GLY A 175 24.32 11.20 -19.58
CA GLY A 175 23.00 10.66 -19.23
C GLY A 175 21.85 11.57 -19.63
N PRO A 176 21.79 12.83 -19.19
CA PRO A 176 20.79 13.78 -19.62
C PRO A 176 20.78 13.98 -21.14
N ALA A 177 21.92 14.03 -21.81
CA ALA A 177 22.01 14.16 -23.27
C ALA A 177 21.44 12.94 -24.01
N ALA A 178 21.72 11.73 -23.53
CA ALA A 178 21.12 10.49 -24.06
C ALA A 178 19.59 10.49 -23.84
N PHE A 179 19.14 10.90 -22.67
CA PHE A 179 17.71 10.99 -22.38
C PHE A 179 16.99 12.04 -23.24
N ALA A 180 17.61 13.19 -23.51
CA ALA A 180 17.04 14.19 -24.43
C ALA A 180 16.79 13.58 -25.83
N ARG A 181 17.70 12.74 -26.36
CA ARG A 181 17.49 12.02 -27.63
C ARG A 181 16.31 11.05 -27.57
N ILE A 182 16.13 10.38 -26.43
CA ILE A 182 14.99 9.47 -26.21
C ILE A 182 13.68 10.27 -26.18
N VAL A 183 13.64 11.41 -25.49
CA VAL A 183 12.46 12.29 -25.43
C VAL A 183 12.08 12.78 -26.84
N ALA A 184 13.06 13.23 -27.63
CA ALA A 184 12.83 13.77 -28.96
C ALA A 184 12.32 12.75 -29.99
N ALA A 185 12.77 11.50 -29.94
CA ALA A 185 12.55 10.54 -31.01
C ALA A 185 12.01 9.17 -30.56
N GLY A 186 12.01 8.90 -29.27
CA GLY A 186 11.75 7.58 -28.74
C GLY A 186 10.46 7.42 -27.94
N SER A 187 10.41 6.31 -27.21
CA SER A 187 9.41 6.00 -26.22
C SER A 187 10.11 5.47 -24.98
N PHE A 188 9.69 5.88 -23.79
CA PHE A 188 10.34 5.46 -22.56
C PHE A 188 9.35 5.18 -21.42
N ALA A 189 9.81 4.41 -20.43
CA ALA A 189 9.15 4.19 -19.17
C ALA A 189 10.08 4.61 -18.03
N ALA A 190 9.55 5.31 -17.04
CA ALA A 190 10.26 5.71 -15.83
C ALA A 190 9.35 5.57 -14.61
N LEU A 191 9.93 5.47 -13.42
CA LEU A 191 9.15 5.40 -12.18
C LEU A 191 8.35 6.69 -11.95
N ASP A 192 8.99 7.83 -12.21
CA ASP A 192 8.41 9.19 -12.17
C ASP A 192 8.86 9.93 -13.44
N VAL A 193 7.96 9.98 -14.42
CA VAL A 193 8.23 10.65 -15.71
C VAL A 193 8.47 12.14 -15.52
N LYS A 194 7.75 12.80 -14.62
CA LYS A 194 7.93 14.23 -14.36
C LYS A 194 9.33 14.51 -13.83
N HIS A 195 9.78 13.71 -12.87
CA HIS A 195 11.13 13.85 -12.31
C HIS A 195 12.20 13.61 -13.38
N ALA A 196 12.04 12.57 -14.21
CA ALA A 196 12.97 12.30 -15.31
C ALA A 196 13.03 13.46 -16.31
N VAL A 197 11.89 14.01 -16.73
CA VAL A 197 11.81 15.11 -17.70
C VAL A 197 12.48 16.39 -17.17
N HIS A 198 12.41 16.67 -15.87
CA HIS A 198 13.09 17.82 -15.27
C HIS A 198 14.63 17.78 -15.45
N ARG A 199 15.21 16.63 -15.80
CA ARG A 199 16.66 16.52 -16.09
C ARG A 199 17.06 17.07 -17.45
N VAL A 200 16.13 17.16 -18.38
CA VAL A 200 16.37 17.65 -19.75
C VAL A 200 15.61 18.95 -20.03
N TYR A 201 14.62 19.26 -19.20
CA TYR A 201 13.83 20.49 -19.26
C TYR A 201 13.65 21.05 -17.84
N PRO A 202 14.65 21.72 -17.30
CA PRO A 202 14.61 22.23 -15.94
C PRO A 202 13.53 23.31 -15.80
N ALA A 203 12.88 23.35 -14.62
CA ALA A 203 11.88 24.36 -14.31
C ALA A 203 12.49 25.77 -14.11
N ASP A 204 13.78 25.82 -13.79
CA ASP A 204 14.56 27.07 -13.68
C ASP A 204 15.21 27.38 -15.03
N THR A 205 14.87 28.54 -15.58
CA THR A 205 15.38 29.01 -16.86
C THR A 205 16.86 29.45 -16.82
N SER A 206 17.54 29.32 -15.68
CA SER A 206 18.99 29.57 -15.55
C SER A 206 19.84 28.50 -16.24
N GLU A 207 19.28 27.28 -16.42
CA GLU A 207 19.94 26.19 -17.12
C GLU A 207 19.35 26.00 -18.53
N PRO A 208 20.18 25.70 -19.53
CA PRO A 208 19.68 25.47 -20.88
C PRO A 208 18.90 24.16 -20.94
N ALA A 209 17.68 24.20 -21.51
CA ALA A 209 16.94 23.00 -21.80
C ALA A 209 17.64 22.16 -22.88
N LEU A 210 17.77 20.85 -22.65
CA LEU A 210 18.30 19.88 -23.62
C LEU A 210 17.22 19.35 -24.56
N ALA A 211 15.93 19.48 -24.18
CA ALA A 211 14.78 19.14 -24.99
C ALA A 211 13.96 20.40 -25.30
N SER A 212 13.33 20.46 -26.48
CA SER A 212 12.44 21.55 -26.87
C SER A 212 11.02 21.31 -26.38
N ASP A 213 10.16 22.36 -26.41
CA ASP A 213 8.73 22.23 -26.13
C ASP A 213 8.05 21.25 -27.11
N ASP A 214 8.46 21.26 -28.38
CA ASP A 214 7.92 20.34 -29.38
C ASP A 214 8.29 18.88 -29.08
N ASP A 215 9.52 18.61 -28.59
CA ASP A 215 9.94 17.28 -28.16
C ASP A 215 9.09 16.79 -26.99
N LEU A 216 8.82 17.65 -25.99
CA LEU A 216 7.99 17.33 -24.86
C LEU A 216 6.52 17.06 -25.23
N MET A 217 5.98 17.84 -26.16
CA MET A 217 4.61 17.65 -26.67
C MET A 217 4.47 16.39 -27.49
N GLY A 218 5.54 15.93 -28.16
CA GLY A 218 5.58 14.72 -28.96
C GLY A 218 6.01 13.46 -28.20
N MET A 219 6.49 13.58 -26.97
CA MET A 219 7.06 12.46 -26.24
C MET A 219 6.05 11.35 -25.94
N ARG A 220 6.50 10.12 -26.01
CA ARG A 220 5.75 8.94 -25.60
C ARG A 220 6.36 8.38 -24.33
N ALA A 221 5.70 8.63 -23.21
CA ALA A 221 6.19 8.26 -21.90
C ALA A 221 5.18 7.39 -21.16
N PHE A 222 5.66 6.42 -20.40
CA PHE A 222 4.88 5.58 -19.51
C PHE A 222 5.39 5.73 -18.07
N ASP A 223 4.53 6.27 -17.20
CA ASP A 223 4.83 6.47 -15.78
C ASP A 223 4.44 5.23 -14.98
N LEU A 224 5.45 4.55 -14.42
CA LEU A 224 5.25 3.32 -13.65
C LEU A 224 4.59 3.58 -12.30
N GLY A 225 4.90 4.71 -11.66
CA GLY A 225 4.31 5.10 -10.38
C GLY A 225 2.82 5.41 -10.53
N LEU A 226 2.45 6.19 -11.55
CA LEU A 226 1.04 6.46 -11.86
C LEU A 226 0.28 5.21 -12.29
N ALA A 227 0.90 4.33 -13.07
CA ALA A 227 0.30 3.05 -13.45
C ALA A 227 0.03 2.17 -12.23
N GLY A 228 1.00 2.08 -11.31
CA GLY A 228 0.85 1.39 -10.03
C GLY A 228 -0.29 1.97 -9.19
N TYR A 229 -0.38 3.30 -9.12
CA TYR A 229 -1.47 3.99 -8.42
C TYR A 229 -2.85 3.67 -9.03
N VAL A 230 -2.98 3.68 -10.34
CA VAL A 230 -4.24 3.36 -11.03
C VAL A 230 -4.66 1.91 -10.78
N LEU A 231 -3.69 0.99 -10.74
CA LEU A 231 -3.96 -0.43 -10.48
C LEU A 231 -4.31 -0.70 -9.01
N ASN A 232 -3.67 0.00 -8.07
CA ASN A 232 -3.92 -0.16 -6.64
C ASN A 232 -3.62 1.14 -5.86
N SER A 233 -4.62 1.98 -5.68
CA SER A 233 -4.52 3.26 -4.97
C SER A 233 -4.39 3.14 -3.45
N SER A 234 -4.46 1.94 -2.88
CA SER A 234 -4.35 1.72 -1.44
C SER A 234 -2.91 1.58 -0.94
N VAL A 235 -1.94 1.50 -1.85
CA VAL A 235 -0.51 1.42 -1.53
C VAL A 235 0.02 2.83 -1.27
N THR A 236 0.87 2.98 -0.25
CA THR A 236 1.44 4.28 0.14
C THR A 236 2.74 4.62 -0.58
N GLU A 237 3.39 3.64 -1.21
CA GLU A 237 4.68 3.78 -1.88
C GLU A 237 4.72 2.97 -3.17
N TYR A 238 5.17 3.60 -4.26
CA TYR A 238 5.32 3.01 -5.59
C TYR A 238 6.80 3.03 -6.00
N SER A 239 7.62 2.24 -5.30
CA SER A 239 9.03 2.03 -5.64
C SER A 239 9.21 0.94 -6.71
N TYR A 240 10.39 0.86 -7.33
CA TYR A 240 10.72 -0.22 -8.26
C TYR A 240 10.55 -1.60 -7.62
N ASP A 241 11.02 -1.77 -6.36
CA ASP A 241 10.87 -3.03 -5.62
C ASP A 241 9.42 -3.41 -5.41
N ALA A 242 8.59 -2.45 -4.96
CA ALA A 242 7.18 -2.69 -4.70
C ALA A 242 6.41 -3.05 -5.97
N LEU A 243 6.66 -2.35 -7.09
CA LEU A 243 6.02 -2.61 -8.36
C LEU A 243 6.48 -3.94 -8.98
N LEU A 244 7.76 -4.25 -8.86
CA LEU A 244 8.33 -5.49 -9.37
C LEU A 244 7.76 -6.72 -8.64
N ASP A 245 7.71 -6.66 -7.30
CA ASP A 245 7.14 -7.73 -6.46
C ASP A 245 5.64 -7.90 -6.74
N ALA A 246 4.90 -6.80 -6.86
CA ALA A 246 3.45 -6.84 -7.05
C ALA A 246 3.01 -7.33 -8.43
N TYR A 247 3.71 -6.93 -9.50
CA TYR A 247 3.22 -7.10 -10.87
C TYR A 247 4.11 -7.99 -11.75
N CYS A 248 5.39 -8.09 -11.45
CA CYS A 248 6.35 -8.85 -12.27
C CYS A 248 6.85 -10.13 -11.59
N GLY A 249 6.58 -10.32 -10.29
CA GLY A 249 7.08 -11.47 -9.53
C GLY A 249 8.61 -11.53 -9.46
N GLY A 250 9.28 -10.40 -9.68
CA GLY A 250 10.72 -10.25 -9.62
C GLY A 250 11.18 -9.67 -8.29
N VAL A 251 12.46 -9.79 -8.00
CA VAL A 251 13.12 -9.16 -6.85
C VAL A 251 14.38 -8.50 -7.35
N LEU A 252 14.60 -7.22 -6.98
CA LEU A 252 15.89 -6.59 -7.24
C LEU A 252 16.97 -7.29 -6.40
N PRO A 253 18.19 -7.47 -6.93
CA PRO A 253 19.29 -8.00 -6.14
C PRO A 253 19.63 -7.03 -5.02
N GLU A 254 20.04 -7.59 -3.87
CA GLU A 254 20.56 -6.78 -2.78
C GLU A 254 21.80 -6.04 -3.26
N THR A 255 21.79 -4.72 -3.14
CA THR A 255 22.99 -3.89 -3.30
C THR A 255 23.96 -4.23 -2.16
N LYS A 256 25.14 -4.75 -2.53
CA LYS A 256 26.22 -5.03 -1.58
C LYS A 256 27.00 -3.74 -1.31
#